data_863af12ef5e2dfe8fae2af09fb022c3b
#
_entry.id   863af12ef5e2dfe8fae2af09fb022c3b
#
_cell.length_a   1.000
_cell.length_b   1.000
_cell.length_c   1.000
_cell.angle_alpha   90.00
_cell.angle_beta   90.00
_cell.angle_gamma   90.00
#
_symmetry.space_group_name_H-M   'P 1'
#
loop_
_entity.id
_entity.type
_entity.pdbx_description
1 polymer ?
#
loop_
_entity_poly.entity_id
_entity_poly.type
_entity_poly.pdbx_seq_one_letter_code
_entity_poly.pdbx_strand_id
1 'polypeptide(L)'
;MSDNENESGVSAEKRPRKPRSAPTQNPAETATAPAPERAPERAPAPAASGGDAPSGGGQEGGQPRSGGGQPHEGGGQPQGGSHGGGQQNEGGGQGGEGGQGGEGGFREGRRNRRDRFRDKRDRFRDRPRDGAPEDDAGNGGGNGGGERNDRPMPQLPPDFPTYSLNDLKRMPAHKLLEIADKLNLHEGVARMRKQDVNFALLKVLTRHPAGVAGDGVLEILPDGYGFLRSDDASYLAGPDDVYISPSQIRRFNLRTGDHIAGRIRSPKDGERYVALNIVDTINGEPPEASKGKVLFENLTPLFPRERFKLERGNGSSEDITGRVMDLMSPIGKGQRALIVSPPKAGKTMLMQNVAQAILHNHPEVHLIVLLIDERPEEVTEMQRSVRGEVISSTFDEPAARHVQVAEMVIERAKRLVEHKRDVVIMLDSITRLARAYNTVVPSSGKVLTGGVDANALHRPKRFFGAARNVEEGGSLTIIATALVETGSKMDEVIYEEFKGTGNSEVHLDRRIAEKRVYPAININRSGTRREELLIEPDMLQKIWILRKLLHPMDELAAMEFLLEKMKNTKSNDEFFSSMKR
;
A
#
# COMPACT_ATOMS: atom_id res chain seq x y z
N MET A 1 53.25 48.24 25.33
CA MET A 1 52.93 48.93 26.61
C MET A 1 51.90 48.05 27.26
N SER A 2 52.41 47.18 27.97
CA SER A 2 52.68 47.04 29.43
C SER A 2 51.42 46.48 30.07
N ASP A 3 51.51 45.30 30.43
CA ASP A 3 52.00 44.64 31.67
C ASP A 3 50.82 44.38 32.57
N ASN A 4 50.62 43.32 33.13
CA ASN A 4 51.29 42.38 34.01
C ASN A 4 50.25 41.73 34.90
N GLU A 5 50.35 40.45 35.04
CA GLU A 5 50.60 39.67 36.27
C GLU A 5 49.55 39.79 37.39
N ASN A 6 49.15 38.87 38.14
CA ASN A 6 49.76 37.65 38.67
C ASN A 6 48.75 36.85 39.52
N GLU A 7 48.97 35.58 39.53
CA GLU A 7 49.09 34.63 40.63
C GLU A 7 47.91 34.24 41.53
N SER A 8 47.70 33.00 41.49
CA SER A 8 47.82 31.94 42.53
C SER A 8 46.71 31.81 43.57
N GLY A 9 46.32 30.55 43.76
CA GLY A 9 45.61 30.10 44.93
C GLY A 9 45.02 28.69 44.83
N VAL A 10 45.88 27.72 44.99
CA VAL A 10 45.60 26.29 45.27
C VAL A 10 44.75 26.16 46.54
N SER A 11 43.68 25.36 46.55
CA SER A 11 43.34 24.52 47.69
C SER A 11 42.44 23.37 47.31
N ALA A 12 42.94 22.18 47.55
CA ALA A 12 42.26 20.92 47.50
C ALA A 12 41.47 20.68 48.78
N GLU A 13 40.22 20.22 48.71
CA GLU A 13 39.60 19.53 49.84
C GLU A 13 38.63 18.43 49.39
N LYS A 14 39.06 17.23 49.55
CA LYS A 14 38.56 15.96 50.11
C LYS A 14 37.05 15.66 50.05
N ARG A 15 36.77 14.59 49.32
CA ARG A 15 35.59 13.71 49.46
C ARG A 15 35.58 13.01 50.83
N PRO A 16 34.43 12.67 51.38
CA PRO A 16 34.32 11.53 52.29
C PRO A 16 33.54 10.37 51.63
N ARG A 17 34.07 9.20 51.98
CA ARG A 17 33.64 7.86 51.60
C ARG A 17 32.40 7.43 52.43
N LYS A 18 31.58 6.52 51.84
CA LYS A 18 30.53 5.69 52.47
C LYS A 18 31.05 4.89 53.64
N PRO A 19 30.16 4.43 54.55
CA PRO A 19 30.30 3.16 55.21
C PRO A 19 29.27 2.14 54.71
N ARG A 20 29.77 0.90 54.52
CA ARG A 20 29.04 -0.37 54.40
C ARG A 20 28.57 -0.77 55.80
N SER A 21 27.39 -1.37 55.89
CA SER A 21 27.09 -2.36 56.92
C SER A 21 26.12 -3.42 56.35
N ALA A 22 26.49 -4.67 56.53
CA ALA A 22 25.75 -5.89 56.24
C ALA A 22 25.13 -6.42 57.55
N PRO A 23 24.54 -7.62 57.62
CA PRO A 23 23.08 -7.83 57.61
C PRO A 23 22.58 -8.37 58.97
N THR A 24 21.29 -8.26 59.24
CA THR A 24 20.69 -9.00 60.37
C THR A 24 19.43 -9.73 59.91
N GLN A 25 19.33 -10.94 60.44
CA GLN A 25 18.42 -12.03 60.17
C GLN A 25 16.96 -11.76 60.58
N ASN A 26 16.08 -12.51 59.93
CA ASN A 26 14.65 -12.74 60.19
C ASN A 26 14.26 -13.04 61.66
N PRO A 27 12.96 -12.90 62.02
CA PRO A 27 12.13 -14.10 61.92
C PRO A 27 10.73 -13.92 61.31
N ALA A 28 10.21 -15.05 60.91
CA ALA A 28 8.98 -15.35 60.25
C ALA A 28 7.72 -14.92 61.03
N GLU A 29 6.76 -14.38 60.29
CA GLU A 29 5.34 -14.47 60.64
C GLU A 29 4.52 -14.82 59.42
N THR A 30 3.83 -15.92 59.53
CA THR A 30 2.85 -16.50 58.65
C THR A 30 1.62 -15.60 58.52
N ALA A 31 1.31 -15.14 57.32
CA ALA A 31 0.00 -14.62 57.02
C ALA A 31 -0.55 -15.31 55.75
N THR A 32 -1.62 -16.00 55.96
CA THR A 32 -2.49 -16.78 55.09
C THR A 32 -3.01 -15.95 53.94
N ALA A 33 -2.90 -16.45 52.72
CA ALA A 33 -3.53 -15.92 51.54
C ALA A 33 -5.06 -16.20 51.58
N PRO A 34 -5.91 -15.25 51.17
CA PRO A 34 -7.32 -15.54 50.93
C PRO A 34 -7.52 -16.16 49.53
N ALA A 35 -8.39 -17.17 49.50
CA ALA A 35 -8.83 -17.91 48.33
C ALA A 35 -9.62 -17.02 47.33
N PRO A 36 -9.66 -17.38 46.05
CA PRO A 36 -10.39 -16.60 45.04
C PRO A 36 -11.90 -16.77 45.15
N GLU A 37 -12.62 -15.67 45.13
CA GLU A 37 -14.08 -15.61 45.08
C GLU A 37 -14.63 -16.25 43.80
N ARG A 38 -15.61 -17.13 44.00
CA ARG A 38 -16.42 -17.78 42.95
C ARG A 38 -17.31 -16.76 42.26
N ALA A 39 -17.38 -16.83 40.93
CA ALA A 39 -18.35 -16.16 40.08
C ALA A 39 -19.79 -16.60 40.40
N PRO A 40 -20.80 -15.72 40.30
CA PRO A 40 -22.19 -16.08 40.55
C PRO A 40 -22.77 -16.94 39.42
N GLU A 41 -23.47 -17.98 39.84
CA GLU A 41 -24.24 -18.93 39.05
C GLU A 41 -25.37 -18.25 38.27
N ARG A 42 -25.53 -18.63 37.02
CA ARG A 42 -26.68 -18.28 36.15
C ARG A 42 -27.94 -18.93 36.69
N ALA A 43 -29.01 -18.14 36.88
CA ALA A 43 -30.37 -18.61 37.14
C ALA A 43 -30.95 -19.27 35.86
N PRO A 44 -31.77 -20.33 36.01
CA PRO A 44 -32.37 -21.07 34.91
C PRO A 44 -33.61 -20.35 34.35
N ALA A 45 -33.80 -20.49 33.02
CA ALA A 45 -34.97 -20.03 32.28
C ALA A 45 -36.21 -20.80 32.68
N PRO A 46 -37.41 -20.17 32.70
CA PRO A 46 -38.65 -20.89 32.99
C PRO A 46 -39.18 -21.66 31.76
N ALA A 47 -39.67 -22.85 32.04
CA ALA A 47 -40.25 -23.79 31.11
C ALA A 47 -41.60 -23.31 30.57
N ALA A 48 -41.87 -23.64 29.30
CA ALA A 48 -43.15 -23.52 28.65
C ALA A 48 -44.15 -24.55 29.24
N SER A 49 -45.35 -24.09 29.63
CA SER A 49 -46.49 -24.94 29.84
C SER A 49 -47.62 -24.55 28.87
N GLY A 50 -48.08 -25.56 28.14
CA GLY A 50 -49.23 -25.47 27.23
C GLY A 50 -50.56 -25.49 27.95
N GLY A 51 -51.63 -25.16 27.27
CA GLY A 51 -53.01 -25.37 27.71
C GLY A 51 -54.02 -24.56 26.92
N ASP A 52 -54.68 -25.26 26.00
CA ASP A 52 -56.08 -25.22 25.61
C ASP A 52 -56.80 -23.94 25.16
N ALA A 53 -57.34 -24.08 23.94
CA ALA A 53 -58.50 -23.32 23.42
C ALA A 53 -59.79 -23.66 24.17
N PRO A 54 -60.87 -22.84 24.14
CA PRO A 54 -61.85 -22.99 23.05
C PRO A 54 -62.59 -21.71 22.57
N SER A 55 -63.03 -21.80 21.29
CA SER A 55 -64.28 -21.46 20.62
C SER A 55 -65.11 -20.23 20.97
N GLY A 56 -65.55 -19.59 19.89
CA GLY A 56 -66.86 -18.89 19.81
C GLY A 56 -66.81 -17.54 19.11
N GLY A 57 -67.15 -17.41 17.86
CA GLY A 57 -68.53 -17.10 17.41
C GLY A 57 -68.59 -15.70 16.80
N GLY A 58 -69.06 -15.64 15.54
CA GLY A 58 -69.94 -14.62 15.00
C GLY A 58 -69.26 -13.58 14.05
N GLN A 59 -69.40 -13.78 12.75
CA GLN A 59 -70.39 -13.24 11.77
C GLN A 59 -70.29 -11.73 11.60
N GLU A 60 -70.13 -11.27 10.45
CA GLU A 60 -70.77 -10.97 9.14
C GLU A 60 -70.04 -9.71 8.61
N GLY A 61 -69.83 -9.45 7.40
CA GLY A 61 -70.49 -9.64 6.16
C GLY A 61 -69.92 -8.66 5.16
N GLY A 62 -69.90 -9.05 3.90
CA GLY A 62 -70.15 -8.16 2.79
C GLY A 62 -69.02 -7.96 1.75
N GLN A 63 -68.99 -8.88 0.79
CA GLN A 63 -68.69 -8.53 -0.62
C GLN A 63 -69.99 -8.00 -1.29
N PRO A 64 -69.95 -7.25 -2.41
CA PRO A 64 -69.75 -7.86 -3.72
C PRO A 64 -69.03 -7.01 -4.81
N ARG A 65 -68.34 -7.68 -5.68
CA ARG A 65 -68.44 -7.88 -7.14
C ARG A 65 -68.74 -6.70 -8.06
N SER A 66 -67.99 -6.58 -9.10
CA SER A 66 -68.14 -6.76 -10.57
C SER A 66 -67.62 -5.52 -11.30
N GLY A 67 -67.01 -5.60 -12.40
CA GLY A 67 -66.98 -6.28 -13.64
C GLY A 67 -66.27 -5.41 -14.62
N GLY A 68 -65.46 -5.93 -15.46
CA GLY A 68 -65.74 -6.25 -16.83
C GLY A 68 -65.28 -5.21 -17.84
N GLY A 69 -64.49 -5.63 -18.84
CA GLY A 69 -64.47 -4.98 -20.13
C GLY A 69 -63.11 -4.82 -20.79
N GLN A 70 -62.60 -5.84 -21.47
CA GLN A 70 -61.92 -5.66 -22.79
C GLN A 70 -63.02 -5.57 -23.86
N PRO A 71 -62.79 -5.14 -25.15
CA PRO A 71 -61.68 -5.47 -26.05
C PRO A 71 -61.34 -4.45 -27.19
N HIS A 72 -60.46 -4.89 -28.12
CA HIS A 72 -60.30 -4.63 -29.57
C HIS A 72 -59.44 -3.42 -30.02
N GLU A 73 -58.42 -3.70 -30.78
CA GLU A 73 -58.16 -4.01 -32.21
C GLU A 73 -57.62 -2.83 -33.04
N GLY A 74 -56.70 -3.16 -33.93
CA GLY A 74 -56.40 -2.48 -35.15
C GLY A 74 -54.96 -1.87 -35.16
N GLY A 75 -53.99 -2.33 -35.89
CA GLY A 75 -53.91 -2.87 -37.24
C GLY A 75 -53.07 -1.91 -38.10
N GLY A 76 -52.03 -2.43 -38.74
CA GLY A 76 -51.42 -1.67 -39.83
C GLY A 76 -49.90 -1.78 -39.99
N GLN A 77 -49.44 -2.83 -40.65
CA GLN A 77 -48.32 -2.76 -41.61
C GLN A 77 -48.89 -2.35 -42.98
N PRO A 78 -48.12 -1.82 -43.97
CA PRO A 78 -47.15 -2.62 -44.71
C PRO A 78 -45.98 -1.88 -45.40
N GLN A 79 -44.99 -2.70 -45.85
CA GLN A 79 -44.22 -2.67 -47.13
C GLN A 79 -43.32 -1.46 -47.43
N GLY A 80 -42.13 -1.59 -48.01
CA GLY A 80 -41.53 -2.59 -48.87
C GLY A 80 -40.23 -2.09 -49.49
N GLY A 81 -39.52 -3.01 -50.12
CA GLY A 81 -38.70 -2.90 -51.29
C GLY A 81 -37.18 -2.77 -51.05
N SER A 82 -36.39 -3.69 -51.34
CA SER A 82 -35.97 -4.57 -52.43
C SER A 82 -34.68 -4.10 -53.10
N HIS A 83 -33.86 -5.11 -53.41
CA HIS A 83 -32.75 -5.26 -54.36
C HIS A 83 -31.37 -5.31 -53.73
N GLY A 84 -30.49 -6.31 -54.00
CA GLY A 84 -30.50 -7.37 -54.97
C GLY A 84 -29.06 -7.80 -55.22
N GLY A 85 -28.88 -9.09 -55.55
CA GLY A 85 -27.79 -9.66 -56.31
C GLY A 85 -26.54 -10.03 -55.49
N GLY A 86 -25.99 -11.23 -55.53
CA GLY A 86 -26.11 -12.34 -56.44
C GLY A 86 -24.75 -13.01 -56.57
N GLN A 87 -24.81 -14.33 -56.76
CA GLN A 87 -23.86 -15.27 -57.32
C GLN A 87 -22.90 -15.96 -56.34
N GLN A 88 -23.14 -17.27 -56.00
CA GLN A 88 -22.91 -18.52 -56.75
C GLN A 88 -21.43 -18.78 -57.09
N ASN A 89 -20.91 -19.88 -56.54
CA ASN A 89 -20.39 -21.05 -57.26
C ASN A 89 -20.10 -22.19 -56.26
N GLU A 90 -20.61 -23.24 -56.44
CA GLU A 90 -20.66 -24.64 -56.80
C GLU A 90 -19.31 -25.37 -56.86
N GLY A 91 -19.39 -26.61 -56.46
CA GLY A 91 -18.57 -27.76 -56.84
C GLY A 91 -17.97 -28.49 -55.64
N GLY A 92 -18.27 -29.71 -55.30
CA GLY A 92 -18.74 -30.85 -56.02
C GLY A 92 -17.88 -32.08 -55.65
N GLY A 93 -18.54 -33.21 -55.33
CA GLY A 93 -18.02 -34.56 -55.54
C GLY A 93 -17.72 -35.37 -54.27
N GLN A 94 -18.61 -36.28 -53.85
CA GLN A 94 -18.62 -37.75 -54.10
C GLN A 94 -17.49 -38.48 -53.34
N GLY A 95 -17.67 -39.60 -52.63
CA GLY A 95 -18.69 -40.61 -52.52
C GLY A 95 -18.10 -41.84 -51.79
N GLY A 96 -18.98 -42.75 -51.42
CA GLY A 96 -18.70 -44.18 -51.21
C GLY A 96 -18.83 -44.65 -49.75
N GLU A 97 -19.99 -45.20 -49.34
CA GLU A 97 -20.40 -46.60 -49.24
C GLU A 97 -19.43 -47.47 -48.39
N GLY A 98 -19.85 -48.14 -47.37
CA GLY A 98 -20.82 -49.14 -47.13
C GLY A 98 -20.54 -49.93 -45.86
N GLY A 99 -21.60 -50.52 -45.30
CA GLY A 99 -21.55 -51.83 -44.67
C GLY A 99 -21.88 -51.94 -43.19
N GLN A 100 -23.16 -52.17 -42.89
CA GLN A 100 -23.79 -53.25 -42.08
C GLN A 100 -22.99 -53.79 -40.87
N GLY A 101 -23.57 -53.74 -39.65
CA GLY A 101 -24.45 -54.76 -39.10
C GLY A 101 -24.01 -55.15 -37.69
N GLY A 102 -24.95 -55.33 -36.78
CA GLY A 102 -24.76 -56.21 -35.63
C GLY A 102 -25.19 -55.68 -34.26
N GLU A 103 -26.31 -56.22 -33.85
CA GLU A 103 -27.00 -56.12 -32.57
C GLU A 103 -26.16 -56.46 -31.32
N GLY A 104 -26.55 -55.93 -30.19
CA GLY A 104 -26.58 -56.71 -28.97
C GLY A 104 -25.84 -56.19 -27.75
N GLY A 105 -26.58 -55.90 -26.70
CA GLY A 105 -26.07 -56.20 -25.38
C GLY A 105 -25.92 -55.06 -24.37
N PHE A 106 -26.94 -54.91 -23.54
CA PHE A 106 -26.91 -54.27 -22.22
C PHE A 106 -25.75 -54.70 -21.35
N ARG A 107 -25.05 -53.79 -20.67
CA ARG A 107 -24.79 -53.79 -19.21
C ARG A 107 -23.70 -52.80 -18.77
N GLU A 108 -24.09 -51.97 -17.78
CA GLU A 108 -23.31 -51.49 -16.62
C GLU A 108 -21.78 -51.32 -16.71
N GLY A 109 -21.30 -50.13 -16.41
CA GLY A 109 -19.92 -49.87 -16.08
C GLY A 109 -19.64 -48.42 -15.66
N ARG A 110 -20.04 -48.04 -14.45
CA ARG A 110 -19.44 -46.90 -13.74
C ARG A 110 -17.93 -47.15 -13.64
N ARG A 111 -17.12 -46.38 -14.36
CA ARG A 111 -15.70 -46.08 -14.07
C ARG A 111 -15.15 -45.32 -15.27
N ASN A 112 -14.90 -44.01 -15.08
CA ASN A 112 -13.80 -43.24 -15.69
C ASN A 112 -14.08 -41.73 -15.56
N ARG A 113 -13.98 -41.27 -14.33
CA ARG A 113 -13.83 -39.82 -14.03
C ARG A 113 -12.42 -39.49 -13.56
N ARG A 114 -11.46 -40.44 -13.60
CA ARG A 114 -10.08 -40.21 -13.13
C ARG A 114 -9.06 -39.93 -14.23
N ASP A 115 -9.36 -40.20 -15.48
CA ASP A 115 -8.38 -40.03 -16.55
C ASP A 115 -8.40 -38.69 -17.29
N ARG A 116 -9.41 -37.83 -17.05
CA ARG A 116 -9.40 -36.46 -17.62
C ARG A 116 -8.48 -35.45 -16.91
N PHE A 117 -7.90 -35.81 -15.77
CA PHE A 117 -6.94 -34.94 -15.05
C PHE A 117 -5.48 -35.28 -15.31
N ARG A 118 -5.18 -36.38 -16.02
CA ARG A 118 -3.81 -36.78 -16.34
C ARG A 118 -3.30 -36.13 -17.62
N ASP A 119 -4.15 -35.90 -18.59
CA ASP A 119 -3.80 -35.27 -19.88
C ASP A 119 -3.54 -33.77 -19.83
N LYS A 120 -3.96 -33.10 -18.76
CA LYS A 120 -3.65 -31.67 -18.55
C LYS A 120 -2.29 -31.43 -17.87
N ARG A 121 -1.69 -32.44 -17.25
CA ARG A 121 -0.38 -32.30 -16.60
C ARG A 121 0.78 -32.45 -17.58
N ASP A 122 0.60 -33.18 -18.67
CA ASP A 122 1.68 -33.41 -19.63
C ASP A 122 1.81 -32.31 -20.70
N ARG A 123 0.80 -31.45 -20.90
CA ARG A 123 0.89 -30.28 -21.80
C ARG A 123 1.62 -29.05 -21.21
N PHE A 124 1.98 -29.08 -19.92
CA PHE A 124 2.79 -28.05 -19.29
C PHE A 124 4.26 -28.40 -19.13
N ARG A 125 4.69 -29.58 -19.65
CA ARG A 125 6.07 -30.05 -19.51
C ARG A 125 7.02 -29.62 -20.62
N ASP A 126 6.49 -29.04 -21.70
CA ASP A 126 7.30 -28.62 -22.87
C ASP A 126 7.35 -27.08 -23.03
N ARG A 127 7.44 -26.33 -21.92
CA ARG A 127 7.96 -24.96 -21.99
C ARG A 127 9.42 -24.99 -21.57
N PRO A 128 10.34 -24.41 -22.35
CA PRO A 128 11.74 -24.32 -21.97
C PRO A 128 11.84 -23.61 -20.61
N ARG A 129 12.38 -24.28 -19.62
CA ARG A 129 12.85 -23.67 -18.38
C ARG A 129 13.98 -22.72 -18.75
N ASP A 130 13.75 -21.44 -18.69
CA ASP A 130 14.82 -20.44 -18.67
C ASP A 130 15.64 -20.67 -17.39
N GLY A 131 16.87 -21.17 -17.61
CA GLY A 131 17.72 -21.76 -16.60
C GLY A 131 18.21 -20.76 -15.56
N ALA A 132 18.18 -21.21 -14.33
CA ALA A 132 19.08 -20.77 -13.28
C ALA A 132 20.49 -21.29 -13.60
N PRO A 133 21.57 -20.55 -13.31
CA PRO A 133 22.92 -21.05 -13.52
C PRO A 133 23.24 -22.13 -12.49
N GLU A 134 23.43 -23.36 -12.98
CA GLU A 134 24.06 -24.44 -12.22
C GLU A 134 25.57 -24.18 -12.14
N ASP A 135 26.11 -24.23 -10.93
CA ASP A 135 27.55 -24.32 -10.67
C ASP A 135 27.99 -25.73 -11.07
N ASP A 136 28.53 -25.88 -12.28
CA ASP A 136 29.20 -27.11 -12.68
C ASP A 136 30.63 -26.83 -13.13
N ALA A 137 31.55 -27.39 -12.35
CA ALA A 137 32.96 -27.52 -12.66
C ALA A 137 33.14 -28.87 -13.37
N GLY A 138 33.32 -28.86 -14.70
CA GLY A 138 33.59 -30.10 -15.43
C GLY A 138 33.92 -29.88 -16.90
N ASN A 139 35.16 -29.93 -17.19
CA ASN A 139 35.95 -30.20 -18.39
C ASN A 139 35.25 -31.02 -19.51
N GLY A 140 35.33 -30.53 -20.77
CA GLY A 140 35.02 -31.32 -21.94
C GLY A 140 34.92 -30.52 -23.24
N GLY A 141 35.93 -30.59 -24.07
CA GLY A 141 36.07 -29.93 -25.36
C GLY A 141 35.01 -30.32 -26.39
N GLY A 142 34.59 -29.35 -27.19
CA GLY A 142 33.72 -29.53 -28.36
C GLY A 142 33.76 -28.27 -29.24
N ASN A 143 34.49 -28.37 -30.32
CA ASN A 143 34.68 -27.35 -31.34
C ASN A 143 33.40 -27.14 -32.16
N GLY A 144 32.84 -25.91 -32.09
CA GLY A 144 31.71 -25.49 -32.91
C GLY A 144 31.84 -23.99 -33.17
N GLY A 145 32.49 -23.62 -34.28
CA GLY A 145 32.72 -22.23 -34.68
C GLY A 145 31.40 -21.50 -35.02
N GLY A 146 30.94 -20.65 -34.09
CA GLY A 146 30.07 -19.55 -34.36
C GLY A 146 30.89 -18.28 -34.15
N GLU A 147 31.06 -17.48 -35.20
CA GLU A 147 31.75 -16.20 -35.13
C GLU A 147 31.08 -15.33 -34.06
N ARG A 148 31.70 -15.32 -32.87
CA ARG A 148 31.41 -14.30 -31.86
C ARG A 148 31.99 -13.01 -32.37
N ASN A 149 31.12 -12.05 -32.65
CA ASN A 149 31.52 -10.65 -32.85
C ASN A 149 32.15 -10.12 -31.56
N ASP A 150 33.39 -10.52 -31.27
CA ASP A 150 34.24 -9.93 -30.24
C ASP A 150 34.75 -8.58 -30.75
N ARG A 151 33.86 -7.60 -30.84
CA ARG A 151 34.29 -6.22 -30.94
C ARG A 151 34.89 -5.84 -29.57
N PRO A 152 36.12 -5.33 -29.51
CA PRO A 152 36.69 -4.86 -28.25
C PRO A 152 35.81 -3.75 -27.70
N MET A 153 35.21 -4.00 -26.52
CA MET A 153 34.41 -2.98 -25.85
C MET A 153 35.29 -1.77 -25.48
N PRO A 154 34.76 -0.54 -25.57
CA PRO A 154 35.51 0.66 -25.32
C PRO A 154 36.12 0.64 -23.93
N GLN A 155 37.43 0.96 -23.84
CA GLN A 155 38.11 1.20 -22.57
C GLN A 155 37.74 2.59 -22.08
N LEU A 156 37.33 2.67 -20.80
CA LEU A 156 36.99 3.94 -20.16
C LEU A 156 38.26 4.77 -19.94
N PRO A 157 38.25 6.06 -20.30
CA PRO A 157 39.29 6.97 -19.88
C PRO A 157 39.35 7.06 -18.35
N PRO A 158 40.55 7.15 -17.72
CA PRO A 158 40.66 7.22 -16.25
C PRO A 158 39.98 8.44 -15.64
N ASP A 159 39.80 9.52 -16.42
CA ASP A 159 39.14 10.76 -16.00
C ASP A 159 37.61 10.78 -16.33
N PHE A 160 37.04 9.65 -16.70
CA PHE A 160 35.59 9.61 -17.01
C PHE A 160 34.75 9.80 -15.74
N PRO A 161 33.69 10.65 -15.75
CA PRO A 161 32.87 10.88 -14.59
C PRO A 161 32.24 9.59 -14.07
N THR A 162 32.25 9.40 -12.74
CA THR A 162 31.56 8.29 -12.10
C THR A 162 30.10 8.61 -11.95
N TYR A 163 29.22 7.71 -12.37
CA TYR A 163 27.76 7.82 -12.24
C TYR A 163 27.26 6.71 -11.31
N SER A 164 26.28 7.04 -10.45
CA SER A 164 25.51 6.01 -9.76
C SER A 164 24.41 5.46 -10.66
N LEU A 165 23.90 4.27 -10.34
CA LEU A 165 22.76 3.70 -11.05
C LEU A 165 21.53 4.63 -10.97
N ASN A 166 21.28 5.24 -9.82
CA ASN A 166 20.15 6.14 -9.61
C ASN A 166 20.30 7.44 -10.40
N ASP A 167 21.53 7.98 -10.52
CA ASP A 167 21.78 9.14 -11.39
C ASP A 167 21.38 8.82 -12.83
N LEU A 168 21.77 7.65 -13.34
CA LEU A 168 21.40 7.21 -14.70
C LEU A 168 19.88 7.03 -14.83
N LYS A 169 19.22 6.43 -13.83
CA LYS A 169 17.77 6.23 -13.85
C LYS A 169 17.00 7.55 -13.83
N ARG A 170 17.48 8.58 -13.13
CA ARG A 170 16.85 9.92 -13.06
C ARG A 170 17.16 10.80 -14.27
N MET A 171 18.24 10.53 -14.99
CA MET A 171 18.61 11.33 -16.16
C MET A 171 17.55 11.24 -17.27
N PRO A 172 17.28 12.35 -17.97
CA PRO A 172 16.44 12.34 -19.16
C PRO A 172 17.15 11.60 -20.31
N ALA A 173 16.35 11.02 -21.23
CA ALA A 173 16.87 10.15 -22.30
C ALA A 173 17.95 10.81 -23.16
N HIS A 174 17.85 12.12 -23.48
CA HIS A 174 18.84 12.82 -24.29
C HIS A 174 20.23 12.83 -23.63
N LYS A 175 20.31 13.03 -22.30
CA LYS A 175 21.60 13.00 -21.58
C LYS A 175 22.22 11.59 -21.54
N LEU A 176 21.37 10.56 -21.45
CA LEU A 176 21.84 9.17 -21.51
C LEU A 176 22.44 8.86 -22.89
N LEU A 177 21.84 9.37 -23.97
CA LEU A 177 22.35 9.23 -25.33
C LEU A 177 23.69 9.98 -25.49
N GLU A 178 23.84 11.19 -24.94
CA GLU A 178 25.12 11.91 -24.93
C GLU A 178 26.24 11.12 -24.22
N ILE A 179 25.91 10.45 -23.12
CA ILE A 179 26.87 9.58 -22.43
C ILE A 179 27.19 8.35 -23.29
N ALA A 180 26.18 7.75 -23.94
CA ALA A 180 26.37 6.63 -24.83
C ALA A 180 27.28 6.98 -26.02
N ASP A 181 27.10 8.17 -26.61
CA ASP A 181 27.95 8.68 -27.69
C ASP A 181 29.40 8.87 -27.23
N LYS A 182 29.62 9.43 -26.04
CA LYS A 182 30.97 9.55 -25.44
C LYS A 182 31.66 8.21 -25.20
N LEU A 183 30.87 7.16 -24.98
CA LEU A 183 31.34 5.80 -24.79
C LEU A 183 31.40 4.98 -26.09
N ASN A 184 31.16 5.61 -27.26
CA ASN A 184 31.11 4.98 -28.57
C ASN A 184 30.08 3.82 -28.68
N LEU A 185 28.97 3.95 -27.96
CA LEU A 185 27.84 3.01 -28.01
C LEU A 185 26.80 3.48 -29.04
N HIS A 186 27.21 3.56 -30.33
CA HIS A 186 26.37 4.21 -31.37
C HIS A 186 25.29 3.30 -31.97
N GLU A 187 25.46 1.96 -31.94
CA GLU A 187 24.58 1.05 -32.68
C GLU A 187 23.26 0.82 -31.95
N GLY A 188 22.17 1.42 -32.46
CA GLY A 188 20.81 1.10 -32.05
C GLY A 188 20.32 1.70 -30.74
N VAL A 189 21.20 2.34 -29.96
CA VAL A 189 20.87 2.86 -28.61
C VAL A 189 19.73 3.90 -28.65
N ALA A 190 19.68 4.74 -29.70
CA ALA A 190 18.62 5.74 -29.86
C ALA A 190 17.20 5.17 -30.03
N ARG A 191 17.09 3.87 -30.39
CA ARG A 191 15.80 3.17 -30.57
C ARG A 191 15.43 2.26 -29.39
N MET A 192 16.31 2.16 -28.40
CA MET A 192 16.10 1.34 -27.21
C MET A 192 15.21 2.06 -26.19
N ARG A 193 14.55 1.29 -25.31
CA ARG A 193 13.89 1.87 -24.15
C ARG A 193 14.94 2.44 -23.18
N LYS A 194 14.54 3.41 -22.38
CA LYS A 194 15.43 4.04 -21.38
C LYS A 194 16.16 3.02 -20.50
N GLN A 195 15.47 1.97 -20.06
CA GLN A 195 16.03 0.90 -19.22
C GLN A 195 17.09 0.08 -19.97
N ASP A 196 16.89 -0.21 -21.26
CA ASP A 196 17.86 -0.93 -22.08
C ASP A 196 19.11 -0.08 -22.33
N VAL A 197 18.95 1.25 -22.49
CA VAL A 197 20.06 2.21 -22.59
C VAL A 197 20.86 2.21 -21.29
N ASN A 198 20.18 2.32 -20.13
CA ASN A 198 20.85 2.24 -18.83
C ASN A 198 21.65 0.96 -18.68
N PHE A 199 21.08 -0.19 -19.05
CA PHE A 199 21.77 -1.47 -18.98
C PHE A 199 23.01 -1.52 -19.89
N ALA A 200 22.92 -0.98 -21.12
CA ALA A 200 24.07 -0.88 -22.04
C ALA A 200 25.19 0.00 -21.46
N LEU A 201 24.83 1.14 -20.86
CA LEU A 201 25.76 2.03 -20.17
C LEU A 201 26.42 1.33 -18.96
N LEU A 202 25.64 0.63 -18.14
CA LEU A 202 26.14 -0.09 -16.97
C LEU A 202 27.18 -1.16 -17.33
N LYS A 203 27.01 -1.89 -18.44
CA LYS A 203 28.00 -2.88 -18.92
C LYS A 203 29.40 -2.29 -19.13
N VAL A 204 29.46 -1.01 -19.52
CA VAL A 204 30.73 -0.31 -19.74
C VAL A 204 31.21 0.36 -18.47
N LEU A 205 30.34 1.12 -17.79
CA LEU A 205 30.69 1.89 -16.59
C LEU A 205 31.13 1.03 -15.41
N THR A 206 30.58 -0.17 -15.24
CA THR A 206 30.98 -1.11 -14.17
C THR A 206 32.41 -1.65 -14.32
N ARG A 207 33.07 -1.41 -15.44
CA ARG A 207 34.50 -1.74 -15.65
C ARG A 207 35.44 -0.65 -15.15
N HIS A 208 34.91 0.53 -14.78
CA HIS A 208 35.70 1.59 -14.21
C HIS A 208 36.28 1.15 -12.86
N PRO A 209 37.57 1.48 -12.53
CA PRO A 209 38.23 1.07 -11.28
C PRO A 209 37.49 1.53 -10.01
N ALA A 210 36.82 2.69 -10.07
CA ALA A 210 36.00 3.20 -8.96
C ALA A 210 34.70 2.40 -8.73
N GLY A 211 34.30 1.55 -9.69
CA GLY A 211 33.01 0.83 -9.68
C GLY A 211 31.81 1.75 -9.88
N VAL A 212 30.65 1.18 -9.94
CA VAL A 212 29.38 1.90 -10.00
C VAL A 212 28.62 1.61 -8.71
N ALA A 213 28.19 2.66 -8.03
CA ALA A 213 27.28 2.54 -6.90
C ALA A 213 25.86 2.27 -7.42
N GLY A 214 25.15 1.38 -6.75
CA GLY A 214 23.75 1.08 -7.03
C GLY A 214 23.00 0.87 -5.75
N ASP A 215 21.78 1.37 -5.70
CA ASP A 215 20.86 1.18 -4.59
C ASP A 215 19.43 0.93 -5.10
N GLY A 216 18.60 0.40 -4.22
CA GLY A 216 17.23 0.09 -4.52
C GLY A 216 16.56 -0.75 -3.44
N VAL A 217 15.28 -0.99 -3.61
CA VAL A 217 14.47 -1.81 -2.70
C VAL A 217 14.45 -3.26 -3.17
N LEU A 218 14.81 -4.18 -2.28
CA LEU A 218 14.92 -5.60 -2.58
C LEU A 218 13.53 -6.24 -2.75
N GLU A 219 13.31 -6.88 -3.88
CA GLU A 219 12.25 -7.85 -4.13
C GLU A 219 12.86 -9.24 -4.20
N ILE A 220 12.47 -10.14 -3.28
CA ILE A 220 12.92 -11.54 -3.30
C ILE A 220 11.87 -12.37 -4.05
N LEU A 221 12.32 -13.10 -5.07
CA LEU A 221 11.47 -13.98 -5.86
C LEU A 221 11.33 -15.38 -5.21
N PRO A 222 10.32 -16.15 -5.58
CA PRO A 222 10.08 -17.49 -5.01
C PRO A 222 11.27 -18.46 -5.11
N ASP A 223 12.13 -18.27 -6.11
CA ASP A 223 13.34 -19.07 -6.33
C ASP A 223 14.49 -18.72 -5.35
N GLY A 224 14.29 -17.73 -4.48
CA GLY A 224 15.21 -17.37 -3.41
C GLY A 224 16.33 -16.40 -3.79
N TYR A 225 16.41 -15.91 -5.03
CA TYR A 225 17.21 -14.76 -5.42
C TYR A 225 16.38 -13.48 -5.45
N GLY A 226 17.00 -12.32 -5.59
CA GLY A 226 16.29 -11.05 -5.58
C GLY A 226 16.83 -10.04 -6.57
N PHE A 227 16.06 -8.95 -6.72
CA PHE A 227 16.43 -7.77 -7.50
C PHE A 227 16.24 -6.50 -6.69
N LEU A 228 17.14 -5.53 -6.90
CA LEU A 228 16.92 -4.17 -6.40
C LEU A 228 16.07 -3.41 -7.41
N ARG A 229 14.87 -3.04 -6.97
CA ARG A 229 13.90 -2.26 -7.73
C ARG A 229 14.05 -0.78 -7.40
N SER A 230 13.85 0.07 -8.39
CA SER A 230 13.87 1.52 -8.20
C SER A 230 12.51 2.04 -7.76
N ASP A 231 12.49 2.94 -6.79
CA ASP A 231 11.34 3.75 -6.39
C ASP A 231 10.90 4.69 -7.51
N ASP A 232 11.83 5.32 -8.23
CA ASP A 232 11.55 6.19 -9.39
C ASP A 232 10.74 5.48 -10.49
N ALA A 233 10.84 4.15 -10.59
CA ALA A 233 10.05 3.32 -11.52
C ALA A 233 8.86 2.62 -10.83
N SER A 234 8.47 3.06 -9.63
CA SER A 234 7.42 2.42 -8.82
C SER A 234 7.61 0.90 -8.71
N TYR A 235 8.85 0.45 -8.52
CA TYR A 235 9.27 -0.95 -8.42
C TYR A 235 8.96 -1.81 -9.66
N LEU A 236 8.84 -1.20 -10.85
CA LEU A 236 8.67 -1.94 -12.09
C LEU A 236 9.93 -2.72 -12.44
N ALA A 237 9.75 -4.00 -12.81
CA ALA A 237 10.83 -4.86 -13.24
C ALA A 237 11.47 -4.35 -14.54
N GLY A 238 12.81 -4.28 -14.56
CA GLY A 238 13.56 -3.80 -15.71
C GLY A 238 14.87 -4.56 -15.93
N PRO A 239 15.45 -4.47 -17.14
CA PRO A 239 16.75 -5.07 -17.44
C PRO A 239 17.90 -4.39 -16.70
N ASP A 240 17.71 -3.18 -16.20
CA ASP A 240 18.65 -2.38 -15.42
C ASP A 240 18.53 -2.60 -13.90
N ASP A 241 17.80 -3.63 -13.48
CA ASP A 241 17.73 -4.04 -12.08
C ASP A 241 18.99 -4.80 -11.65
N VAL A 242 19.34 -4.64 -10.38
CA VAL A 242 20.53 -5.26 -9.82
C VAL A 242 20.19 -6.60 -9.18
N TYR A 243 20.80 -7.65 -9.68
CA TYR A 243 20.63 -9.00 -9.14
C TYR A 243 21.34 -9.17 -7.79
N ILE A 244 20.66 -9.83 -6.86
CA ILE A 244 21.20 -10.26 -5.56
C ILE A 244 21.10 -11.78 -5.43
N SER A 245 22.25 -12.39 -5.11
CA SER A 245 22.33 -13.85 -4.98
C SER A 245 21.67 -14.37 -3.70
N PRO A 246 21.17 -15.63 -3.69
CA PRO A 246 20.65 -16.28 -2.50
C PRO A 246 21.66 -16.35 -1.33
N SER A 247 22.94 -16.42 -1.64
CA SER A 247 24.01 -16.42 -0.63
C SER A 247 24.13 -15.09 0.11
N GLN A 248 24.02 -13.96 -0.62
CA GLN A 248 24.00 -12.63 0.00
C GLN A 248 22.73 -12.41 0.83
N ILE A 249 21.57 -12.82 0.31
CA ILE A 249 20.28 -12.75 1.03
C ILE A 249 20.39 -13.48 2.38
N ARG A 250 20.90 -14.71 2.38
CA ARG A 250 21.09 -15.48 3.62
C ARG A 250 22.17 -14.89 4.54
N ARG A 251 23.29 -14.43 3.98
CA ARG A 251 24.41 -13.88 4.76
C ARG A 251 24.01 -12.65 5.58
N PHE A 252 23.24 -11.75 4.98
CA PHE A 252 22.83 -10.48 5.60
C PHE A 252 21.39 -10.54 6.18
N ASN A 253 20.72 -11.70 6.13
CA ASN A 253 19.34 -11.88 6.57
C ASN A 253 18.39 -10.86 5.92
N LEU A 254 18.55 -10.66 4.60
CA LEU A 254 17.76 -9.69 3.83
C LEU A 254 16.33 -10.16 3.63
N ARG A 255 15.42 -9.21 3.54
CA ARG A 255 14.01 -9.44 3.28
C ARG A 255 13.50 -8.52 2.19
N THR A 256 12.40 -8.91 1.56
CA THR A 256 11.68 -8.01 0.65
C THR A 256 11.33 -6.70 1.37
N GLY A 257 11.59 -5.58 0.70
CA GLY A 257 11.40 -4.24 1.25
C GLY A 257 12.65 -3.61 1.86
N ASP A 258 13.75 -4.36 2.10
CA ASP A 258 15.02 -3.77 2.53
C ASP A 258 15.60 -2.88 1.41
N HIS A 259 15.98 -1.65 1.73
CA HIS A 259 16.73 -0.79 0.83
C HIS A 259 18.22 -1.07 0.98
N ILE A 260 18.83 -1.47 -0.10
CA ILE A 260 20.23 -1.88 -0.12
C ILE A 260 21.01 -0.92 -1.01
N ALA A 261 22.08 -0.38 -0.50
CA ALA A 261 23.05 0.37 -1.28
C ALA A 261 24.39 -0.35 -1.26
N GLY A 262 25.08 -0.33 -2.40
CA GLY A 262 26.36 -1.01 -2.53
C GLY A 262 27.00 -0.83 -3.89
N ARG A 263 28.03 -1.63 -4.17
CA ARG A 263 28.74 -1.60 -5.44
C ARG A 263 28.28 -2.74 -6.34
N ILE A 264 27.98 -2.39 -7.58
CA ILE A 264 27.57 -3.34 -8.61
C ILE A 264 28.78 -3.76 -9.47
N ARG A 265 28.73 -4.97 -9.99
CA ARG A 265 29.69 -5.50 -10.95
C ARG A 265 29.07 -5.69 -12.33
N SER A 266 29.93 -5.69 -13.34
CA SER A 266 29.55 -6.06 -14.71
C SER A 266 28.96 -7.47 -14.75
N PRO A 267 27.95 -7.71 -15.62
CA PRO A 267 27.48 -9.05 -15.91
C PRO A 267 28.65 -9.90 -16.45
N LYS A 268 28.73 -11.14 -16.01
CA LYS A 268 29.61 -12.15 -16.60
C LYS A 268 29.03 -12.66 -17.93
N ASP A 269 29.84 -13.38 -18.69
CA ASP A 269 29.37 -14.00 -19.93
C ASP A 269 28.19 -14.93 -19.64
N GLY A 270 27.07 -14.66 -20.29
CA GLY A 270 25.81 -15.39 -20.08
C GLY A 270 24.86 -14.79 -19.03
N GLU A 271 25.32 -13.88 -18.16
CA GLU A 271 24.43 -13.17 -17.22
C GLU A 271 23.63 -12.07 -17.93
N ARG A 272 22.34 -11.98 -17.62
CA ARG A 272 21.43 -11.00 -18.22
C ARG A 272 21.34 -9.69 -17.42
N TYR A 273 21.80 -9.67 -16.17
CA TYR A 273 21.66 -8.56 -15.23
C TYR A 273 23.02 -8.16 -14.63
N VAL A 274 23.15 -6.91 -14.26
CA VAL A 274 24.23 -6.48 -13.36
C VAL A 274 23.99 -7.05 -11.97
N ALA A 275 25.06 -7.35 -11.24
CA ALA A 275 24.92 -8.00 -9.94
C ALA A 275 25.54 -7.16 -8.83
N LEU A 276 24.95 -7.20 -7.63
CA LEU A 276 25.52 -6.59 -6.45
C LEU A 276 26.78 -7.37 -6.02
N ASN A 277 27.90 -6.66 -5.89
CA ASN A 277 29.18 -7.22 -5.44
C ASN A 277 29.39 -7.03 -3.93
N ILE A 278 29.26 -5.80 -3.46
CA ILE A 278 29.49 -5.40 -2.08
C ILE A 278 28.23 -4.71 -1.57
N VAL A 279 27.79 -5.06 -0.37
CA VAL A 279 26.71 -4.37 0.36
C VAL A 279 27.38 -3.35 1.27
N ASP A 280 27.13 -2.07 1.03
CA ASP A 280 27.66 -0.97 1.83
C ASP A 280 26.70 -0.62 2.98
N THR A 281 25.39 -0.51 2.68
CA THR A 281 24.37 -0.21 3.69
C THR A 281 23.06 -0.98 3.45
N ILE A 282 22.33 -1.22 4.54
CA ILE A 282 20.97 -1.79 4.56
C ILE A 282 20.06 -0.80 5.30
N ASN A 283 19.05 -0.26 4.64
CA ASN A 283 18.14 0.76 5.17
C ASN A 283 18.87 2.01 5.73
N GLY A 284 20.04 2.33 5.17
CA GLY A 284 20.88 3.47 5.57
C GLY A 284 21.82 3.17 6.74
N GLU A 285 21.85 1.96 7.27
CA GLU A 285 22.74 1.52 8.34
C GLU A 285 23.77 0.50 7.85
N PRO A 286 24.92 0.35 8.54
CA PRO A 286 25.89 -0.70 8.23
C PRO A 286 25.23 -2.10 8.32
N PRO A 287 25.69 -3.08 7.51
CA PRO A 287 25.09 -4.41 7.47
C PRO A 287 25.10 -5.16 8.82
N GLU A 288 26.06 -4.83 9.71
CA GLU A 288 26.18 -5.40 11.04
C GLU A 288 25.03 -4.98 11.96
N ALA A 289 24.59 -3.72 11.88
CA ALA A 289 23.47 -3.19 12.68
C ALA A 289 22.14 -3.87 12.31
N SER A 290 21.96 -4.20 11.03
CA SER A 290 20.74 -4.87 10.55
C SER A 290 20.57 -6.31 11.06
N LYS A 291 21.62 -6.97 11.58
CA LYS A 291 21.52 -8.37 12.08
C LYS A 291 20.74 -8.50 13.39
N GLY A 292 20.74 -7.46 14.21
CA GLY A 292 20.11 -7.46 15.54
C GLY A 292 18.66 -6.92 15.56
N LYS A 293 18.08 -6.60 14.39
CA LYS A 293 16.73 -6.01 14.31
C LYS A 293 15.64 -6.97 14.75
N VAL A 294 14.66 -6.46 15.49
CA VAL A 294 13.43 -7.19 15.83
C VAL A 294 12.50 -7.12 14.62
N LEU A 295 11.92 -8.26 14.27
CA LEU A 295 11.00 -8.35 13.15
C LEU A 295 9.71 -7.56 13.44
N PHE A 296 9.14 -6.91 12.43
CA PHE A 296 7.92 -6.13 12.55
C PHE A 296 6.77 -6.88 13.22
N GLU A 297 6.62 -8.16 12.91
CA GLU A 297 5.59 -9.03 13.48
C GLU A 297 5.75 -9.26 15.00
N ASN A 298 6.96 -9.11 15.52
CA ASN A 298 7.30 -9.32 16.93
C ASN A 298 7.36 -8.02 17.74
N LEU A 299 7.16 -6.86 17.07
CA LEU A 299 7.14 -5.57 17.75
C LEU A 299 5.84 -5.39 18.54
N THR A 300 5.94 -4.77 19.73
CA THR A 300 4.80 -4.55 20.63
C THR A 300 3.93 -3.37 20.15
N PRO A 301 2.66 -3.61 19.73
CA PRO A 301 1.80 -2.55 19.24
C PRO A 301 1.22 -1.70 20.37
N LEU A 302 1.28 -0.38 20.21
CA LEU A 302 0.68 0.61 21.10
C LEU A 302 -0.41 1.43 20.41
N PHE A 303 -1.26 2.07 21.19
CA PHE A 303 -2.11 3.16 20.69
C PHE A 303 -1.26 4.37 20.29
N PRO A 304 -1.68 5.15 19.28
CA PRO A 304 -1.08 6.43 18.99
C PRO A 304 -1.08 7.35 20.22
N ARG A 305 0.09 7.91 20.56
CA ARG A 305 0.27 8.85 21.70
C ARG A 305 0.88 10.16 21.28
N GLU A 306 1.58 10.18 20.17
CA GLU A 306 2.20 11.37 19.60
C GLU A 306 1.40 11.80 18.37
N ARG A 307 0.92 13.07 18.41
CA ARG A 307 0.09 13.65 17.34
C ARG A 307 0.95 14.17 16.21
N PHE A 308 0.56 13.92 14.97
CA PHE A 308 0.99 14.74 13.85
C PHE A 308 0.31 16.09 13.91
N LYS A 309 1.08 17.14 14.09
CA LYS A 309 0.58 18.51 13.99
C LYS A 309 0.45 18.85 12.50
N LEU A 310 -0.78 19.10 12.06
CA LEU A 310 -1.06 19.44 10.66
C LEU A 310 -1.16 20.96 10.45
N GLU A 311 -1.37 21.73 11.49
CA GLU A 311 -1.34 23.19 11.47
C GLU A 311 0.09 23.69 11.18
N ARG A 312 0.26 24.50 10.12
CA ARG A 312 1.54 25.13 9.75
C ARG A 312 1.71 26.56 10.32
N GLY A 313 0.62 27.20 10.75
CA GLY A 313 0.61 28.52 11.35
C GLY A 313 0.87 29.68 10.38
N ASN A 314 0.78 29.42 9.07
CA ASN A 314 1.01 30.44 8.04
C ASN A 314 -0.26 31.20 7.62
N GLY A 315 -1.44 30.76 8.08
CA GLY A 315 -2.74 31.36 7.78
C GLY A 315 -3.19 31.23 6.32
N SER A 316 -2.55 30.36 5.53
CA SER A 316 -2.96 30.09 4.15
C SER A 316 -4.27 29.30 4.09
N SER A 317 -4.93 29.32 2.93
CA SER A 317 -6.13 28.51 2.70
C SER A 317 -5.86 27.00 2.80
N GLU A 318 -4.64 26.58 2.51
CA GLU A 318 -4.19 25.20 2.62
C GLU A 318 -3.99 24.78 4.08
N ASP A 319 -3.54 25.69 4.93
CA ASP A 319 -3.35 25.46 6.36
C ASP A 319 -4.69 25.25 7.09
N ILE A 320 -5.76 25.89 6.63
CA ILE A 320 -7.11 25.69 7.19
C ILE A 320 -7.49 24.20 7.19
N THR A 321 -7.13 23.45 6.14
CA THR A 321 -7.38 22.01 6.08
C THR A 321 -6.73 21.27 7.26
N GLY A 322 -5.44 21.52 7.49
CA GLY A 322 -4.69 20.94 8.60
C GLY A 322 -5.27 21.34 9.96
N ARG A 323 -5.62 22.62 10.13
CA ARG A 323 -6.22 23.15 11.36
C ARG A 323 -7.56 22.51 11.69
N VAL A 324 -8.43 22.35 10.70
CA VAL A 324 -9.73 21.68 10.88
C VAL A 324 -9.54 20.22 11.27
N MET A 325 -8.62 19.51 10.61
CA MET A 325 -8.33 18.12 10.93
C MET A 325 -7.75 17.96 12.34
N ASP A 326 -6.85 18.83 12.75
CA ASP A 326 -6.27 18.84 14.09
C ASP A 326 -7.32 18.98 15.21
N LEU A 327 -8.43 19.68 14.93
CA LEU A 327 -9.53 19.87 15.88
C LEU A 327 -10.57 18.75 15.83
N MET A 328 -10.89 18.26 14.63
CA MET A 328 -12.03 17.37 14.44
C MET A 328 -11.63 15.89 14.36
N SER A 329 -10.45 15.59 13.81
CA SER A 329 -9.98 14.22 13.61
C SER A 329 -8.45 14.17 13.68
N PRO A 330 -7.86 14.39 14.87
CA PRO A 330 -6.41 14.38 15.05
C PRO A 330 -5.81 13.04 14.64
N ILE A 331 -4.69 13.09 13.96
CA ILE A 331 -3.96 11.91 13.49
C ILE A 331 -2.70 11.75 14.34
N GLY A 332 -2.44 10.56 14.86
CA GLY A 332 -1.25 10.24 15.63
C GLY A 332 -0.32 9.25 14.92
N LYS A 333 0.94 9.17 15.37
CA LYS A 333 1.92 8.19 14.91
C LYS A 333 1.40 6.78 15.22
N GLY A 334 1.24 5.95 14.18
CA GLY A 334 0.62 4.63 14.27
C GLY A 334 -0.89 4.59 13.98
N GLN A 335 -1.49 5.69 13.52
CA GLN A 335 -2.92 5.78 13.22
C GLN A 335 -3.33 4.96 12.00
N ARG A 336 -4.53 4.36 12.05
CA ARG A 336 -5.25 3.80 10.90
C ARG A 336 -6.38 4.74 10.53
N ALA A 337 -6.07 5.73 9.67
CA ALA A 337 -7.01 6.78 9.31
C ALA A 337 -7.67 6.50 7.95
N LEU A 338 -8.99 6.68 7.88
CA LEU A 338 -9.76 6.63 6.65
C LEU A 338 -10.23 8.03 6.28
N ILE A 339 -9.96 8.45 5.05
CA ILE A 339 -10.57 9.62 4.41
C ILE A 339 -11.71 9.09 3.55
N VAL A 340 -12.93 9.19 4.06
CA VAL A 340 -14.14 8.71 3.40
C VAL A 340 -14.63 9.78 2.44
N SER A 341 -14.56 9.50 1.14
CA SER A 341 -14.82 10.51 0.12
C SER A 341 -15.82 10.06 -0.94
N PRO A 342 -16.92 10.81 -1.12
CA PRO A 342 -17.72 10.71 -2.33
C PRO A 342 -16.95 11.31 -3.52
N PRO A 343 -17.35 10.98 -4.77
CA PRO A 343 -16.73 11.56 -5.96
C PRO A 343 -16.83 13.09 -5.99
N LYS A 344 -15.75 13.78 -6.41
CA LYS A 344 -15.67 15.25 -6.56
C LYS A 344 -15.75 16.06 -5.26
N ALA A 345 -15.45 15.47 -4.11
CA ALA A 345 -15.46 16.14 -2.82
C ALA A 345 -14.13 16.80 -2.40
N GLY A 346 -13.11 16.84 -3.29
CA GLY A 346 -11.82 17.45 -3.00
C GLY A 346 -10.81 16.53 -2.31
N LYS A 347 -10.96 15.21 -2.47
CA LYS A 347 -10.09 14.17 -1.89
C LYS A 347 -8.60 14.43 -2.13
N THR A 348 -8.18 14.65 -3.39
CA THR A 348 -6.78 14.80 -3.79
C THR A 348 -6.15 16.02 -3.16
N MET A 349 -6.85 17.17 -3.16
CA MET A 349 -6.38 18.41 -2.50
C MET A 349 -6.19 18.23 -1.00
N LEU A 350 -7.14 17.56 -0.34
CA LEU A 350 -7.03 17.27 1.10
C LEU A 350 -5.81 16.40 1.39
N MET A 351 -5.57 15.36 0.59
CA MET A 351 -4.39 14.51 0.73
C MET A 351 -3.08 15.26 0.52
N GLN A 352 -3.00 16.12 -0.51
CA GLN A 352 -1.83 16.96 -0.76
C GLN A 352 -1.55 17.91 0.42
N ASN A 353 -2.58 18.58 0.95
CA ASN A 353 -2.43 19.47 2.08
C ASN A 353 -1.95 18.74 3.34
N VAL A 354 -2.47 17.55 3.62
CA VAL A 354 -2.04 16.70 4.75
C VAL A 354 -0.60 16.24 4.55
N ALA A 355 -0.23 15.76 3.35
CA ALA A 355 1.12 15.33 3.04
C ALA A 355 2.14 16.46 3.24
N GLN A 356 1.85 17.64 2.70
CA GLN A 356 2.69 18.83 2.85
C GLN A 356 2.80 19.28 4.31
N ALA A 357 1.71 19.22 5.08
CA ALA A 357 1.70 19.58 6.49
C ALA A 357 2.57 18.63 7.33
N ILE A 358 2.48 17.31 7.08
CA ILE A 358 3.32 16.31 7.74
C ILE A 358 4.80 16.57 7.42
N LEU A 359 5.15 16.74 6.16
CA LEU A 359 6.54 16.97 5.75
C LEU A 359 7.11 18.29 6.26
N HIS A 360 6.26 19.31 6.44
CA HIS A 360 6.67 20.61 6.98
C HIS A 360 6.95 20.54 8.48
N ASN A 361 6.06 19.92 9.24
CA ASN A 361 6.14 19.88 10.69
C ASN A 361 6.93 18.72 11.26
N HIS A 362 7.08 17.62 10.48
CA HIS A 362 7.72 16.36 10.86
C HIS A 362 8.72 15.91 9.79
N PRO A 363 9.84 16.62 9.60
CA PRO A 363 10.84 16.30 8.56
C PRO A 363 11.54 14.96 8.81
N GLU A 364 11.47 14.41 10.02
CA GLU A 364 12.02 13.10 10.39
C GLU A 364 11.22 11.93 9.80
N VAL A 365 9.99 12.16 9.41
CA VAL A 365 9.05 11.12 8.96
C VAL A 365 9.35 10.70 7.53
N HIS A 366 9.39 9.40 7.30
CA HIS A 366 9.44 8.86 5.95
C HIS A 366 8.02 8.75 5.36
N LEU A 367 7.71 9.64 4.42
CA LEU A 367 6.42 9.67 3.76
C LEU A 367 6.44 8.87 2.45
N ILE A 368 5.54 7.89 2.33
CA ILE A 368 5.27 7.14 1.10
C ILE A 368 3.85 7.45 0.64
N VAL A 369 3.70 7.92 -0.58
CA VAL A 369 2.40 8.10 -1.24
C VAL A 369 2.20 6.94 -2.21
N LEU A 370 1.16 6.15 -2.00
CA LEU A 370 0.80 5.00 -2.83
C LEU A 370 -0.49 5.29 -3.60
N LEU A 371 -0.36 5.43 -4.92
CA LEU A 371 -1.47 5.71 -5.82
C LEU A 371 -1.83 4.45 -6.61
N ILE A 372 -3.04 3.91 -6.40
CA ILE A 372 -3.50 2.67 -7.02
C ILE A 372 -4.69 2.96 -7.93
N ASP A 373 -4.56 2.57 -9.21
CA ASP A 373 -5.61 2.74 -10.24
C ASP A 373 -6.03 4.22 -10.38
N GLU A 374 -5.08 5.16 -10.16
CA GLU A 374 -5.27 6.60 -10.35
C GLU A 374 -4.76 7.04 -11.73
N ARG A 375 -5.09 8.27 -12.12
CA ARG A 375 -4.75 8.81 -13.43
C ARG A 375 -3.29 9.26 -13.49
N PRO A 376 -2.59 9.09 -14.64
CA PRO A 376 -1.20 9.54 -14.80
C PRO A 376 -0.98 11.02 -14.52
N GLU A 377 -1.95 11.89 -14.85
CA GLU A 377 -1.89 13.32 -14.54
C GLU A 377 -1.94 13.61 -13.03
N GLU A 378 -2.77 12.87 -12.27
CA GLU A 378 -2.85 13.00 -10.80
C GLU A 378 -1.56 12.49 -10.13
N VAL A 379 -0.94 11.43 -10.69
CA VAL A 379 0.36 10.93 -10.25
C VAL A 379 1.45 11.99 -10.43
N THR A 380 1.51 12.60 -11.63
CA THR A 380 2.50 13.65 -11.94
C THR A 380 2.34 14.87 -11.04
N GLU A 381 1.10 15.27 -10.77
CA GLU A 381 0.81 16.39 -9.87
C GLU A 381 1.27 16.08 -8.44
N MET A 382 0.99 14.88 -7.93
CA MET A 382 1.44 14.45 -6.61
C MET A 382 2.96 14.42 -6.50
N GLN A 383 3.66 13.89 -7.52
CA GLN A 383 5.14 13.87 -7.57
C GLN A 383 5.75 15.28 -7.56
N ARG A 384 5.06 16.27 -8.12
CA ARG A 384 5.53 17.67 -8.14
C ARG A 384 5.22 18.42 -6.85
N SER A 385 4.11 18.09 -6.20
CA SER A 385 3.61 18.81 -5.01
C SER A 385 4.12 18.25 -3.68
N VAL A 386 4.50 16.96 -3.62
CA VAL A 386 4.88 16.27 -2.39
C VAL A 386 6.34 15.81 -2.47
N ARG A 387 7.16 16.20 -1.49
CA ARG A 387 8.56 15.78 -1.35
C ARG A 387 8.63 14.45 -0.57
N GLY A 388 8.12 13.37 -1.16
CA GLY A 388 8.11 12.04 -0.55
C GLY A 388 8.39 10.98 -1.59
N GLU A 389 8.40 9.71 -1.17
CA GLU A 389 8.46 8.56 -2.06
C GLU A 389 7.07 8.37 -2.69
N VAL A 390 6.88 8.73 -3.96
CA VAL A 390 5.59 8.62 -4.66
C VAL A 390 5.63 7.39 -5.57
N ILE A 391 4.91 6.37 -5.16
CA ILE A 391 4.80 5.09 -5.86
C ILE A 391 3.41 4.98 -6.45
N SER A 392 3.33 4.57 -7.70
CA SER A 392 2.06 4.50 -8.42
C SER A 392 1.91 3.24 -9.25
N SER A 393 0.66 2.86 -9.44
CA SER A 393 0.23 1.93 -10.47
C SER A 393 -1.06 2.48 -11.06
N THR A 394 -0.97 2.99 -12.29
CA THR A 394 -2.03 3.75 -12.97
C THR A 394 -3.12 2.84 -13.55
N PHE A 395 -4.26 3.41 -13.92
CA PHE A 395 -5.45 2.65 -14.33
C PHE A 395 -5.24 1.80 -15.60
N ASP A 396 -4.23 2.09 -16.40
CA ASP A 396 -3.85 1.34 -17.60
C ASP A 396 -3.04 0.06 -17.29
N GLU A 397 -2.58 -0.10 -16.05
CA GLU A 397 -1.86 -1.30 -15.61
C GLU A 397 -2.82 -2.42 -15.12
N PRO A 398 -2.41 -3.69 -15.23
CA PRO A 398 -3.24 -4.80 -14.78
C PRO A 398 -3.35 -4.88 -13.25
N ALA A 399 -4.46 -5.43 -12.74
CA ALA A 399 -4.72 -5.57 -11.30
C ALA A 399 -3.60 -6.29 -10.52
N ALA A 400 -2.92 -7.25 -11.15
CA ALA A 400 -1.77 -7.94 -10.55
C ALA A 400 -0.62 -6.98 -10.21
N ARG A 401 -0.43 -5.94 -11.04
CA ARG A 401 0.58 -4.90 -10.80
C ARG A 401 0.21 -4.03 -9.60
N HIS A 402 -1.06 -3.64 -9.47
CA HIS A 402 -1.56 -2.89 -8.30
C HIS A 402 -1.26 -3.63 -6.99
N VAL A 403 -1.50 -4.95 -6.99
CA VAL A 403 -1.22 -5.82 -5.83
C VAL A 403 0.27 -5.90 -5.55
N GLN A 404 1.12 -6.13 -6.57
CA GLN A 404 2.57 -6.23 -6.41
C GLN A 404 3.17 -4.96 -5.81
N VAL A 405 2.79 -3.80 -6.34
CA VAL A 405 3.28 -2.50 -5.85
C VAL A 405 2.87 -2.28 -4.41
N ALA A 406 1.62 -2.56 -4.05
CA ALA A 406 1.15 -2.42 -2.69
C ALA A 406 1.88 -3.36 -1.70
N GLU A 407 2.15 -4.61 -2.11
CA GLU A 407 2.92 -5.56 -1.30
C GLU A 407 4.38 -5.09 -1.11
N MET A 408 5.00 -4.51 -2.14
CA MET A 408 6.35 -3.92 -2.02
C MET A 408 6.37 -2.74 -1.05
N VAL A 409 5.41 -1.82 -1.16
CA VAL A 409 5.31 -0.63 -0.29
C VAL A 409 5.13 -1.02 1.17
N ILE A 410 4.22 -1.96 1.48
CA ILE A 410 4.01 -2.36 2.88
C ILE A 410 5.23 -3.08 3.47
N GLU A 411 5.91 -3.92 2.70
CA GLU A 411 7.13 -4.57 3.16
C GLU A 411 8.27 -3.54 3.33
N ARG A 412 8.38 -2.56 2.42
CA ARG A 412 9.31 -1.42 2.57
C ARG A 412 9.06 -0.65 3.88
N ALA A 413 7.81 -0.29 4.14
CA ALA A 413 7.43 0.42 5.36
C ALA A 413 7.74 -0.38 6.63
N LYS A 414 7.45 -1.68 6.65
CA LYS A 414 7.81 -2.56 7.78
C LYS A 414 9.32 -2.60 8.04
N ARG A 415 10.14 -2.65 6.98
CA ARG A 415 11.62 -2.64 7.12
C ARG A 415 12.10 -1.34 7.76
N LEU A 416 11.52 -0.19 7.36
CA LEU A 416 11.86 1.09 7.96
C LEU A 416 11.50 1.17 9.44
N VAL A 417 10.32 0.65 9.83
CA VAL A 417 9.88 0.60 11.24
C VAL A 417 10.78 -0.32 12.08
N GLU A 418 11.26 -1.45 11.54
CA GLU A 418 12.25 -2.30 12.21
C GLU A 418 13.56 -1.55 12.54
N HIS A 419 13.86 -0.49 11.79
CA HIS A 419 14.95 0.46 12.04
C HIS A 419 14.51 1.69 12.84
N LYS A 420 13.40 1.59 13.59
CA LYS A 420 12.86 2.62 14.50
C LYS A 420 12.50 3.94 13.81
N ARG A 421 12.18 3.92 12.52
CA ARG A 421 11.75 5.11 11.79
C ARG A 421 10.23 5.26 11.86
N ASP A 422 9.79 6.51 11.89
CA ASP A 422 8.38 6.84 11.73
C ASP A 422 8.03 6.90 10.25
N VAL A 423 7.06 6.07 9.86
CA VAL A 423 6.63 5.94 8.46
C VAL A 423 5.17 6.29 8.32
N VAL A 424 4.85 7.10 7.32
CA VAL A 424 3.47 7.40 6.92
C VAL A 424 3.23 6.91 5.51
N ILE A 425 2.22 6.06 5.34
CA ILE A 425 1.72 5.66 4.02
C ILE A 425 0.42 6.43 3.77
N MET A 426 0.37 7.20 2.70
CA MET A 426 -0.85 7.80 2.17
C MET A 426 -1.31 6.99 0.98
N LEU A 427 -2.44 6.27 1.12
CA LEU A 427 -2.96 5.35 0.10
C LEU A 427 -4.19 5.93 -0.59
N ASP A 428 -4.09 6.14 -1.88
CA ASP A 428 -5.21 6.53 -2.74
C ASP A 428 -5.40 5.49 -3.86
N SER A 429 -6.38 4.57 -3.79
CA SER A 429 -7.36 4.36 -2.74
C SER A 429 -7.40 2.91 -2.26
N ILE A 430 -7.79 2.70 -1.01
CA ILE A 430 -7.97 1.35 -0.46
C ILE A 430 -9.11 0.61 -1.14
N THR A 431 -10.14 1.31 -1.60
CA THR A 431 -11.26 0.74 -2.34
C THR A 431 -10.79 0.10 -3.65
N ARG A 432 -9.95 0.81 -4.42
CA ARG A 432 -9.40 0.30 -5.68
C ARG A 432 -8.39 -0.83 -5.45
N LEU A 433 -7.57 -0.72 -4.41
CA LEU A 433 -6.68 -1.80 -4.00
C LEU A 433 -7.47 -3.08 -3.66
N ALA A 434 -8.56 -2.95 -2.89
CA ALA A 434 -9.42 -4.08 -2.57
C ALA A 434 -10.08 -4.71 -3.81
N ARG A 435 -10.49 -3.90 -4.78
CA ARG A 435 -10.98 -4.37 -6.08
C ARG A 435 -9.92 -5.15 -6.85
N ALA A 436 -8.68 -4.65 -6.88
CA ALA A 436 -7.56 -5.33 -7.52
C ALA A 436 -7.30 -6.71 -6.89
N TYR A 437 -7.31 -6.79 -5.55
CA TYR A 437 -7.20 -8.08 -4.86
C TYR A 437 -8.37 -9.01 -5.19
N ASN A 438 -9.60 -8.50 -5.29
CA ASN A 438 -10.77 -9.30 -5.66
C ASN A 438 -10.64 -9.91 -7.07
N THR A 439 -9.93 -9.23 -7.97
CA THR A 439 -9.67 -9.73 -9.33
C THR A 439 -8.54 -10.77 -9.36
N VAL A 440 -7.51 -10.61 -8.52
CA VAL A 440 -6.28 -11.43 -8.58
C VAL A 440 -6.37 -12.69 -7.73
N VAL A 441 -7.10 -12.62 -6.60
CA VAL A 441 -7.20 -13.77 -5.67
C VAL A 441 -7.98 -14.91 -6.32
N PRO A 442 -7.48 -16.16 -6.24
CA PRO A 442 -8.24 -17.33 -6.72
C PRO A 442 -9.60 -17.41 -6.04
N SER A 443 -10.65 -17.62 -6.82
CA SER A 443 -12.02 -17.69 -6.31
C SER A 443 -12.17 -18.77 -5.24
N SER A 444 -12.70 -18.40 -4.07
CA SER A 444 -13.01 -19.32 -2.97
C SER A 444 -14.30 -20.11 -3.22
N GLY A 445 -15.10 -19.72 -4.23
CA GLY A 445 -16.45 -20.24 -4.48
C GLY A 445 -17.49 -19.65 -3.52
N LYS A 446 -17.11 -18.79 -2.59
CA LYS A 446 -18.00 -18.09 -1.65
C LYS A 446 -17.93 -16.60 -1.94
N VAL A 447 -19.03 -16.06 -2.47
CA VAL A 447 -19.16 -14.64 -2.80
C VAL A 447 -20.02 -13.96 -1.75
N LEU A 448 -19.51 -12.89 -1.18
CA LEU A 448 -20.21 -12.00 -0.26
C LEU A 448 -21.13 -11.05 -1.05
N THR A 449 -21.99 -10.33 -0.33
CA THR A 449 -22.80 -9.25 -0.90
C THR A 449 -21.92 -8.28 -1.70
N GLY A 450 -22.41 -7.81 -2.85
CA GLY A 450 -21.63 -6.90 -3.70
C GLY A 450 -20.61 -7.56 -4.63
N GLY A 451 -20.54 -8.91 -4.70
CA GLY A 451 -19.63 -9.61 -5.62
C GLY A 451 -18.19 -9.71 -5.12
N VAL A 452 -17.97 -9.58 -3.82
CA VAL A 452 -16.64 -9.70 -3.18
C VAL A 452 -16.39 -11.16 -2.81
N ASP A 453 -15.26 -11.74 -3.26
CA ASP A 453 -14.84 -13.06 -2.78
C ASP A 453 -14.49 -13.03 -1.29
N ALA A 454 -14.87 -14.07 -0.54
CA ALA A 454 -14.64 -14.15 0.90
C ALA A 454 -13.17 -13.99 1.33
N ASN A 455 -12.22 -14.38 0.46
CA ASN A 455 -10.78 -14.27 0.73
C ASN A 455 -10.16 -12.97 0.21
N ALA A 456 -10.86 -12.21 -0.63
CA ALA A 456 -10.31 -11.04 -1.32
C ALA A 456 -9.87 -9.93 -0.37
N LEU A 457 -10.62 -9.69 0.69
CA LEU A 457 -10.35 -8.59 1.62
C LEU A 457 -9.33 -8.92 2.70
N HIS A 458 -8.89 -10.18 2.83
CA HIS A 458 -7.95 -10.56 3.88
C HIS A 458 -6.59 -9.85 3.77
N ARG A 459 -5.99 -9.82 2.56
CA ARG A 459 -4.70 -9.15 2.34
C ARG A 459 -4.79 -7.62 2.47
N PRO A 460 -5.78 -6.92 1.86
CA PRO A 460 -5.98 -5.49 2.08
C PRO A 460 -6.21 -5.12 3.55
N LYS A 461 -6.96 -5.93 4.30
CA LYS A 461 -7.13 -5.73 5.76
C LYS A 461 -5.82 -5.89 6.52
N ARG A 462 -4.97 -6.86 6.16
CA ARG A 462 -3.63 -7.00 6.74
C ARG A 462 -2.74 -5.82 6.40
N PHE A 463 -2.83 -5.29 5.19
CA PHE A 463 -2.14 -4.07 4.78
C PHE A 463 -2.52 -2.90 5.71
N PHE A 464 -3.80 -2.56 5.78
CA PHE A 464 -4.30 -1.45 6.60
C PHE A 464 -4.12 -1.70 8.10
N GLY A 465 -4.30 -2.93 8.55
CA GLY A 465 -4.12 -3.36 9.94
C GLY A 465 -2.66 -3.42 10.40
N ALA A 466 -1.69 -3.29 9.49
CA ALA A 466 -0.28 -3.20 9.85
C ALA A 466 0.06 -1.90 10.59
N ALA A 467 -0.71 -0.83 10.37
CA ALA A 467 -0.47 0.45 11.02
C ALA A 467 -0.58 0.34 12.55
N ARG A 468 0.49 0.76 13.24
CA ARG A 468 0.65 0.72 14.69
C ARG A 468 1.75 1.66 15.16
N ASN A 469 1.62 2.15 16.37
CA ASN A 469 2.73 2.71 17.11
C ASN A 469 3.48 1.55 17.82
N VAL A 470 4.77 1.67 18.02
CA VAL A 470 5.63 0.58 18.49
C VAL A 470 6.37 0.98 19.77
N GLU A 471 6.37 0.10 20.77
CA GLU A 471 7.03 0.35 22.06
C GLU A 471 8.55 0.44 21.93
N GLU A 472 9.13 -0.36 21.07
CA GLU A 472 10.57 -0.43 20.81
C GLU A 472 11.10 0.79 20.02
N GLY A 473 10.20 1.66 19.57
CA GLY A 473 10.47 2.85 18.78
C GLY A 473 10.07 2.72 17.31
N GLY A 474 9.75 3.85 16.69
CA GLY A 474 9.20 3.93 15.35
C GLY A 474 7.68 3.70 15.30
N SER A 475 7.09 4.04 14.18
CA SER A 475 5.65 3.89 13.96
C SER A 475 5.32 3.67 12.50
N LEU A 476 4.22 2.98 12.23
CA LEU A 476 3.62 2.90 10.90
C LEU A 476 2.23 3.51 10.95
N THR A 477 2.05 4.62 10.27
CA THR A 477 0.75 5.30 10.11
C THR A 477 0.25 5.07 8.69
N ILE A 478 -1.03 4.72 8.54
CA ILE A 478 -1.66 4.57 7.23
C ILE A 478 -2.88 5.49 7.16
N ILE A 479 -2.84 6.42 6.20
CA ILE A 479 -3.94 7.33 5.86
C ILE A 479 -4.45 6.90 4.50
N ALA A 480 -5.61 6.22 4.47
CA ALA A 480 -6.15 5.64 3.25
C ALA A 480 -7.45 6.33 2.83
N THR A 481 -7.65 6.55 1.54
CA THR A 481 -8.93 7.03 1.04
C THR A 481 -9.87 5.86 0.77
N ALA A 482 -11.12 5.99 1.21
CA ALA A 482 -12.21 5.07 0.93
C ALA A 482 -13.26 5.78 0.07
N LEU A 483 -13.57 5.19 -1.09
CA LEU A 483 -14.56 5.74 -2.01
C LEU A 483 -15.97 5.28 -1.60
N VAL A 484 -16.88 6.22 -1.45
CA VAL A 484 -18.29 5.98 -1.12
C VAL A 484 -19.20 6.68 -2.13
N GLU A 485 -20.50 6.35 -2.14
CA GLU A 485 -21.49 6.93 -3.05
C GLU A 485 -21.13 6.78 -4.54
N THR A 486 -20.44 5.69 -4.89
CA THR A 486 -20.07 5.37 -6.27
C THR A 486 -21.19 4.67 -7.04
N GLY A 487 -22.27 4.28 -6.36
CA GLY A 487 -23.33 3.43 -6.90
C GLY A 487 -22.96 1.94 -6.96
N SER A 488 -21.78 1.55 -6.49
CA SER A 488 -21.30 0.17 -6.45
C SER A 488 -21.53 -0.45 -5.07
N LYS A 489 -22.34 -1.52 -5.01
CA LYS A 489 -22.51 -2.31 -3.78
C LYS A 489 -21.21 -2.94 -3.28
N MET A 490 -20.26 -3.21 -4.18
CA MET A 490 -18.92 -3.68 -3.82
C MET A 490 -18.19 -2.67 -2.95
N ASP A 491 -18.23 -1.39 -3.31
CA ASP A 491 -17.54 -0.34 -2.56
C ASP A 491 -18.15 -0.11 -1.19
N GLU A 492 -19.47 -0.24 -1.07
CA GLU A 492 -20.16 -0.17 0.23
C GLU A 492 -19.68 -1.29 1.17
N VAL A 493 -19.58 -2.53 0.67
CA VAL A 493 -19.08 -3.67 1.44
C VAL A 493 -17.61 -3.44 1.81
N ILE A 494 -16.77 -3.00 0.87
CA ILE A 494 -15.36 -2.70 1.13
C ILE A 494 -15.26 -1.63 2.23
N TYR A 495 -16.00 -0.53 2.12
CA TYR A 495 -15.96 0.54 3.11
C TYR A 495 -16.34 0.03 4.51
N GLU A 496 -17.48 -0.69 4.67
CA GLU A 496 -17.90 -1.21 5.99
C GLU A 496 -16.87 -2.17 6.60
N GLU A 497 -16.19 -2.97 5.79
CA GLU A 497 -15.13 -3.87 6.23
C GLU A 497 -13.85 -3.14 6.73
N PHE A 498 -13.51 -2.00 6.13
CA PHE A 498 -12.39 -1.18 6.57
C PHE A 498 -12.73 -0.23 7.71
N LYS A 499 -13.95 0.28 7.80
CA LYS A 499 -14.44 1.10 8.89
C LYS A 499 -14.27 0.41 10.26
N GLY A 500 -14.53 -0.91 10.31
CA GLY A 500 -14.29 -1.71 11.51
C GLY A 500 -12.80 -1.83 11.90
N THR A 501 -11.89 -1.69 10.94
CA THR A 501 -10.43 -1.80 11.15
C THR A 501 -9.78 -0.46 11.49
N GLY A 502 -10.34 0.66 11.00
CA GLY A 502 -9.87 2.01 11.25
C GLY A 502 -10.08 2.49 12.69
N ASN A 503 -9.27 3.46 13.09
CA ASN A 503 -9.40 4.13 14.40
C ASN A 503 -9.44 5.66 14.28
N SER A 504 -9.51 6.20 13.05
CA SER A 504 -9.76 7.60 12.74
C SER A 504 -10.48 7.69 11.40
N GLU A 505 -11.48 8.56 11.32
CA GLU A 505 -12.25 8.78 10.10
C GLU A 505 -12.44 10.28 9.84
N VAL A 506 -12.16 10.68 8.60
CA VAL A 506 -12.45 12.02 8.07
C VAL A 506 -13.46 11.84 6.94
N HIS A 507 -14.67 12.30 7.15
CA HIS A 507 -15.73 12.22 6.15
C HIS A 507 -15.78 13.49 5.32
N LEU A 508 -15.66 13.37 4.00
CA LEU A 508 -15.95 14.44 3.07
C LEU A 508 -17.43 14.38 2.67
N ASP A 509 -18.03 15.54 2.48
CA ASP A 509 -19.44 15.66 2.11
C ASP A 509 -19.59 16.32 0.74
N ARG A 510 -20.39 15.68 -0.10
CA ARG A 510 -20.64 16.16 -1.46
C ARG A 510 -21.44 17.47 -1.48
N ARG A 511 -22.40 17.65 -0.57
CA ARG A 511 -23.25 18.86 -0.49
C ARG A 511 -22.42 20.09 -0.15
N ILE A 512 -21.43 19.95 0.74
CA ILE A 512 -20.48 21.00 1.10
C ILE A 512 -19.62 21.37 -0.12
N ALA A 513 -19.11 20.36 -0.83
CA ALA A 513 -18.28 20.54 -2.03
C ALA A 513 -19.04 21.18 -3.20
N GLU A 514 -20.32 20.83 -3.40
CA GLU A 514 -21.19 21.44 -4.42
C GLU A 514 -21.42 22.93 -4.19
N LYS A 515 -21.37 23.37 -2.94
CA LYS A 515 -21.40 24.80 -2.56
C LYS A 515 -20.03 25.50 -2.61
N ARG A 516 -19.00 24.77 -3.08
CA ARG A 516 -17.62 25.29 -3.19
C ARG A 516 -17.01 25.72 -1.84
N VAL A 517 -17.46 25.09 -0.75
CA VAL A 517 -16.89 25.24 0.58
C VAL A 517 -15.81 24.17 0.76
N TYR A 518 -14.57 24.60 1.03
CA TYR A 518 -13.42 23.69 1.19
C TYR A 518 -12.59 24.08 2.42
N PRO A 519 -12.06 23.07 3.18
CA PRO A 519 -12.21 21.62 2.97
C PRO A 519 -13.67 21.18 3.20
N ALA A 520 -14.17 20.28 2.37
CA ALA A 520 -15.56 19.81 2.46
C ALA A 520 -15.72 18.69 3.51
N ILE A 521 -15.28 18.95 4.74
CA ILE A 521 -15.27 17.98 5.84
C ILE A 521 -16.60 18.01 6.58
N ASN A 522 -17.22 16.83 6.72
CA ASN A 522 -18.38 16.66 7.60
C ASN A 522 -17.91 16.53 9.05
N ILE A 523 -18.07 17.57 9.82
CA ILE A 523 -17.58 17.69 11.20
C ILE A 523 -18.24 16.65 12.11
N ASN A 524 -19.55 16.44 11.94
CA ASN A 524 -20.33 15.57 12.83
C ASN A 524 -20.01 14.08 12.63
N ARG A 525 -19.56 13.68 11.42
CA ARG A 525 -19.22 12.30 11.09
C ARG A 525 -17.73 11.98 11.24
N SER A 526 -16.88 13.00 11.36
CA SER A 526 -15.43 12.83 11.47
C SER A 526 -15.00 12.72 12.94
N GLY A 527 -13.97 11.93 13.20
CA GLY A 527 -13.43 11.78 14.55
C GLY A 527 -12.34 10.72 14.67
N THR A 528 -11.62 10.76 15.78
CA THR A 528 -10.55 9.83 16.14
C THR A 528 -10.88 9.11 17.43
N ARG A 529 -10.70 7.78 17.44
CA ARG A 529 -10.83 6.96 18.66
C ARG A 529 -9.66 7.25 19.59
N ARG A 530 -9.94 7.41 20.89
CA ARG A 530 -8.94 7.69 21.91
C ARG A 530 -8.18 8.99 21.66
N GLU A 531 -8.88 10.03 21.18
CA GLU A 531 -8.29 11.36 20.95
C GLU A 531 -7.68 12.00 22.21
N GLU A 532 -8.12 11.57 23.39
CA GLU A 532 -7.58 11.98 24.68
C GLU A 532 -6.10 11.59 24.88
N LEU A 533 -5.58 10.63 24.08
CA LEU A 533 -4.16 10.28 24.10
C LEU A 533 -3.29 11.17 23.22
N LEU A 534 -3.91 11.95 22.33
CA LEU A 534 -3.25 12.79 21.32
C LEU A 534 -3.33 14.27 21.63
N ILE A 535 -4.30 14.68 22.44
CA ILE A 535 -4.61 16.08 22.71
C ILE A 535 -4.46 16.35 24.20
N GLU A 536 -3.85 17.49 24.53
CA GLU A 536 -3.75 17.94 25.91
C GLU A 536 -5.14 18.21 26.52
N PRO A 537 -5.35 17.92 27.83
CA PRO A 537 -6.65 18.00 28.48
C PRO A 537 -7.35 19.35 28.31
N ASP A 538 -6.63 20.47 28.44
CA ASP A 538 -7.17 21.81 28.30
C ASP A 538 -7.66 22.11 26.87
N MET A 539 -6.92 21.67 25.88
CA MET A 539 -7.31 21.79 24.47
C MET A 539 -8.49 20.87 24.15
N LEU A 540 -8.51 19.67 24.69
CA LEU A 540 -9.59 18.70 24.51
C LEU A 540 -10.92 19.22 25.04
N GLN A 541 -10.94 19.89 26.21
CA GLN A 541 -12.14 20.52 26.74
C GLN A 541 -12.68 21.60 25.80
N LYS A 542 -11.80 22.46 25.25
CA LYS A 542 -12.19 23.47 24.27
C LYS A 542 -12.78 22.86 23.01
N ILE A 543 -12.18 21.78 22.49
CA ILE A 543 -12.67 21.05 21.32
C ILE A 543 -14.05 20.44 21.60
N TRP A 544 -14.28 19.85 22.78
CA TRP A 544 -15.59 19.32 23.13
C TRP A 544 -16.67 20.40 23.23
N ILE A 545 -16.35 21.58 23.76
CA ILE A 545 -17.26 22.74 23.77
C ILE A 545 -17.58 23.16 22.31
N LEU A 546 -16.55 23.25 21.46
CA LEU A 546 -16.73 23.58 20.05
C LEU A 546 -17.63 22.54 19.34
N ARG A 547 -17.41 21.25 19.55
CA ARG A 547 -18.25 20.20 18.96
C ARG A 547 -19.70 20.27 19.45
N LYS A 548 -19.94 20.57 20.73
CA LYS A 548 -21.29 20.79 21.25
C LYS A 548 -22.00 21.98 20.60
N LEU A 549 -21.25 23.02 20.23
CA LEU A 549 -21.77 24.17 19.51
C LEU A 549 -22.13 23.83 18.06
N LEU A 550 -21.26 23.02 17.39
CA LEU A 550 -21.42 22.68 15.97
C LEU A 550 -22.45 21.57 15.74
N HIS A 551 -22.62 20.65 16.70
CA HIS A 551 -23.45 19.44 16.53
C HIS A 551 -24.92 19.72 16.15
N PRO A 552 -25.63 20.74 16.69
CA PRO A 552 -27.01 21.02 16.29
C PRO A 552 -27.13 21.73 14.94
N MET A 553 -26.02 22.15 14.32
CA MET A 553 -26.02 22.80 13.02
C MET A 553 -26.05 21.76 11.88
N ASP A 554 -26.66 22.15 10.75
CA ASP A 554 -26.51 21.37 9.50
C ASP A 554 -25.05 21.29 9.09
N GLU A 555 -24.67 20.22 8.38
CA GLU A 555 -23.27 19.92 8.01
C GLU A 555 -22.60 21.09 7.27
N LEU A 556 -23.35 21.74 6.36
CA LEU A 556 -22.86 22.89 5.61
C LEU A 556 -22.69 24.12 6.53
N ALA A 557 -23.72 24.44 7.33
CA ALA A 557 -23.70 25.58 8.24
C ALA A 557 -22.58 25.47 9.30
N ALA A 558 -22.34 24.25 9.81
CA ALA A 558 -21.27 23.97 10.75
C ALA A 558 -19.90 24.25 10.13
N MET A 559 -19.68 23.82 8.88
CA MET A 559 -18.41 24.05 8.19
C MET A 559 -18.20 25.52 7.81
N GLU A 560 -19.23 26.20 7.31
CA GLU A 560 -19.17 27.62 7.00
C GLU A 560 -18.88 28.47 8.24
N PHE A 561 -19.56 28.19 9.37
CA PHE A 561 -19.30 28.83 10.65
C PHE A 561 -17.84 28.64 11.10
N LEU A 562 -17.33 27.41 11.04
CA LEU A 562 -15.97 27.12 11.46
C LEU A 562 -14.96 27.88 10.60
N LEU A 563 -15.15 27.85 9.27
CA LEU A 563 -14.28 28.54 8.31
C LEU A 563 -14.30 30.06 8.51
N GLU A 564 -15.49 30.65 8.72
CA GLU A 564 -15.62 32.11 8.98
C GLU A 564 -14.80 32.54 10.21
N LYS A 565 -14.89 31.78 11.30
CA LYS A 565 -14.15 32.08 12.53
C LYS A 565 -12.64 31.79 12.38
N MET A 566 -12.24 30.82 11.58
CA MET A 566 -10.83 30.50 11.36
C MET A 566 -10.11 31.47 10.43
N LYS A 567 -10.81 32.11 9.48
CA LYS A 567 -10.21 33.02 8.48
C LYS A 567 -9.42 34.17 9.11
N ASN A 568 -9.83 34.63 10.28
CA ASN A 568 -9.22 35.79 10.96
C ASN A 568 -8.12 35.38 11.96
N THR A 569 -7.73 34.09 12.00
CA THR A 569 -6.75 33.59 12.94
C THR A 569 -5.71 32.74 12.22
N LYS A 570 -4.46 32.78 12.70
CA LYS A 570 -3.35 32.02 12.09
C LYS A 570 -3.14 30.64 12.72
N SER A 571 -3.60 30.48 13.97
CA SER A 571 -3.42 29.23 14.72
C SER A 571 -4.71 28.78 15.42
N ASN A 572 -4.77 27.53 15.83
CA ASN A 572 -5.89 26.99 16.61
C ASN A 572 -5.92 27.55 18.03
N ASP A 573 -4.78 27.92 18.61
CA ASP A 573 -4.72 28.60 19.89
C ASP A 573 -5.28 30.02 19.81
N GLU A 574 -4.95 30.77 18.76
CA GLU A 574 -5.49 32.09 18.47
C GLU A 574 -7.00 32.01 18.22
N PHE A 575 -7.46 31.00 17.46
CA PHE A 575 -8.87 30.74 17.24
C PHE A 575 -9.65 30.57 18.55
N PHE A 576 -9.20 29.69 19.45
CA PHE A 576 -9.87 29.53 20.76
C PHE A 576 -9.76 30.75 21.66
N SER A 577 -8.70 31.52 21.55
CA SER A 577 -8.55 32.78 22.28
C SER A 577 -9.53 33.84 21.78
N SER A 578 -9.80 33.88 20.48
CA SER A 578 -10.79 34.79 19.88
C SER A 578 -12.23 34.45 20.26
N MET A 579 -12.54 33.17 20.50
CA MET A 579 -13.88 32.73 20.92
C MET A 579 -14.21 33.01 22.39
N LYS A 580 -13.22 33.36 23.22
CA LYS A 580 -13.44 33.77 24.63
C LYS A 580 -13.90 35.22 24.79
N ARG A 581 -13.86 35.99 23.72
CA ARG A 581 -14.34 37.38 23.66
C ARG A 581 -15.75 37.41 23.06
#